data_89cf845347fcf70844fe84493a2131e6
#
_entry.id   89cf845347fcf70844fe84493a2131e6
#
_cell.length_a   1.000
_cell.length_b   1.000
_cell.length_c   1.000
_cell.angle_alpha   90.00
_cell.angle_beta   90.00
_cell.angle_gamma   90.00
#
_symmetry.space_group_name_H-M   'P 1'
#
loop_
_entity.id
_entity.type
_entity.pdbx_description
1 polymer ?
#
loop_
_entity_poly.entity_id
_entity_poly.type
_entity_poly.pdbx_seq_one_letter_code
_entity_poly.pdbx_strand_id
1 'polypeptide(L)'
;MWKFSECGKGYSGVAIAEGKIYTAGDFGDHEYVLALDLDGKLLWKSPNGQAWHGASPGSRTTPTYNEGRLYHMNPHGRLAALDAATGNEIWAVDLKERFNAQFGVWALAENVVVEGNKVLCLPGGPKGRVVALDKRTGQTLWVNTEVQDTAAYCSPTVVTHAGRRQLITMTQKLVLGVDVETGKLLWSAPFVPKSPQNALTPVYRDGYVFVACGHSTGGTLFRIDQAAGTARVVWHRQDLDNCHGGALLIDGKLFGCGCRMGGRNFYCVDFLTGRSIKLDKSLGKVGITAADGMIYALNHRGTMSLVALTPDGFEVVSQFELKKKPDNTYLAHPVVCGGRLYLRCENDLFAFDLRAKPTSP
;
A
#
# COMPACT_ATOMS: atom_id res chain seq x y z
N MET A 1 -20.23 -11.79 -12.04
CA MET A 1 -18.84 -12.27 -11.77
C MET A 1 -18.12 -12.48 -13.09
N TRP A 2 -16.89 -11.99 -13.20
CA TRP A 2 -16.01 -12.21 -14.34
C TRP A 2 -14.56 -12.42 -13.89
N LYS A 3 -13.74 -12.93 -14.81
CA LYS A 3 -12.29 -13.12 -14.65
C LYS A 3 -11.57 -12.57 -15.87
N PHE A 4 -10.49 -11.81 -15.63
CA PHE A 4 -9.52 -11.38 -16.65
C PHE A 4 -8.16 -12.04 -16.34
N SER A 5 -7.52 -12.66 -17.33
CA SER A 5 -6.32 -13.50 -17.13
C SER A 5 -5.09 -12.98 -17.87
N GLU A 6 -5.03 -11.66 -18.13
CA GLU A 6 -3.94 -10.99 -18.84
C GLU A 6 -3.46 -9.74 -18.10
N CYS A 7 -3.42 -9.79 -16.75
CA CYS A 7 -2.87 -8.69 -15.94
C CYS A 7 -1.35 -8.60 -15.99
N GLY A 8 -0.67 -9.60 -16.52
CA GLY A 8 0.78 -9.75 -16.40
C GLY A 8 1.20 -10.22 -15.00
N LYS A 9 2.47 -10.56 -14.85
CA LYS A 9 3.03 -11.01 -13.58
C LYS A 9 3.15 -9.83 -12.61
N GLY A 10 2.76 -10.02 -11.35
CA GLY A 10 2.96 -9.02 -10.30
C GLY A 10 1.92 -9.01 -9.20
N TYR A 11 2.10 -8.06 -8.31
CA TYR A 11 1.39 -7.91 -7.04
C TYR A 11 0.64 -6.58 -6.94
N SER A 12 0.66 -5.77 -8.01
CA SER A 12 -0.14 -4.55 -8.10
C SER A 12 -1.60 -4.84 -7.76
N GLY A 13 -2.21 -4.03 -6.91
CA GLY A 13 -3.65 -4.04 -6.71
C GLY A 13 -4.40 -3.44 -7.91
N VAL A 14 -5.64 -3.06 -7.70
CA VAL A 14 -6.41 -2.28 -8.67
C VAL A 14 -6.82 -0.93 -8.09
N ALA A 15 -6.73 0.12 -8.91
CA ALA A 15 -7.37 1.40 -8.65
C ALA A 15 -8.62 1.52 -9.52
N ILE A 16 -9.71 2.05 -8.96
CA ILE A 16 -10.99 2.18 -9.68
C ILE A 16 -11.39 3.65 -9.66
N ALA A 17 -11.52 4.23 -10.85
CA ALA A 17 -11.92 5.61 -11.03
C ALA A 17 -12.64 5.78 -12.36
N GLU A 18 -13.65 6.65 -12.40
CA GLU A 18 -14.40 7.03 -13.61
C GLU A 18 -14.84 5.83 -14.47
N GLY A 19 -15.35 4.79 -13.82
CA GLY A 19 -15.87 3.61 -14.51
C GLY A 19 -14.78 2.71 -15.13
N LYS A 20 -13.52 2.86 -14.73
CA LYS A 20 -12.39 2.05 -15.21
C LYS A 20 -11.60 1.43 -14.06
N ILE A 21 -10.95 0.33 -14.36
CA ILE A 21 -10.06 -0.40 -13.46
C ILE A 21 -8.64 -0.25 -14.00
N TYR A 22 -7.71 0.21 -13.15
CA TYR A 22 -6.31 0.38 -13.48
C TYR A 22 -5.44 -0.56 -12.65
N THR A 23 -4.46 -1.19 -13.28
CA THR A 23 -3.49 -2.08 -12.63
C THR A 23 -2.17 -2.07 -13.40
N ALA A 24 -1.16 -2.78 -12.91
CA ALA A 24 0.10 -2.92 -13.61
C ALA A 24 0.60 -4.37 -13.56
N GLY A 25 1.41 -4.78 -14.52
CA GLY A 25 1.98 -6.13 -14.57
C GLY A 25 3.11 -6.26 -15.57
N ASP A 26 3.97 -7.26 -15.34
CA ASP A 26 5.11 -7.57 -16.21
C ASP A 26 4.70 -8.55 -17.30
N PHE A 27 5.12 -8.23 -18.53
CA PHE A 27 4.94 -9.06 -19.73
C PHE A 27 6.30 -9.22 -20.41
N GLY A 28 6.90 -10.40 -20.28
CA GLY A 28 8.30 -10.60 -20.71
C GLY A 28 9.23 -9.64 -19.97
N ASP A 29 9.99 -8.87 -20.71
CA ASP A 29 11.01 -7.95 -20.15
C ASP A 29 10.49 -6.52 -19.88
N HIS A 30 9.18 -6.28 -20.02
CA HIS A 30 8.59 -4.96 -19.84
C HIS A 30 7.44 -4.97 -18.85
N GLU A 31 7.38 -3.90 -18.05
CA GLU A 31 6.22 -3.60 -17.22
C GLU A 31 5.21 -2.73 -17.99
N TYR A 32 3.94 -3.00 -17.77
CA TYR A 32 2.84 -2.27 -18.38
C TYR A 32 1.83 -1.81 -17.34
N VAL A 33 1.26 -0.63 -17.57
CA VAL A 33 0.02 -0.18 -16.92
C VAL A 33 -1.15 -0.55 -17.83
N LEU A 34 -2.24 -1.06 -17.25
CA LEU A 34 -3.42 -1.52 -17.94
C LEU A 34 -4.66 -0.76 -17.46
N ALA A 35 -5.58 -0.51 -18.37
CA ALA A 35 -6.94 -0.10 -18.05
C ALA A 35 -7.96 -1.10 -18.60
N LEU A 36 -8.94 -1.45 -17.77
CA LEU A 36 -10.09 -2.25 -18.15
C LEU A 36 -11.37 -1.45 -17.88
N ASP A 37 -12.45 -1.79 -18.58
CA ASP A 37 -13.79 -1.36 -18.13
C ASP A 37 -14.25 -2.17 -16.90
N LEU A 38 -15.40 -1.80 -16.33
CA LEU A 38 -15.93 -2.50 -15.15
C LEU A 38 -16.39 -3.93 -15.44
N ASP A 39 -16.54 -4.30 -16.71
CA ASP A 39 -16.91 -5.65 -17.12
C ASP A 39 -15.71 -6.54 -17.47
N GLY A 40 -14.50 -6.00 -17.25
CA GLY A 40 -13.23 -6.74 -17.38
C GLY A 40 -12.68 -6.76 -18.80
N LYS A 41 -13.17 -5.93 -19.72
CA LYS A 41 -12.61 -5.80 -21.07
C LYS A 41 -11.41 -4.86 -21.04
N LEU A 42 -10.29 -5.28 -21.61
CA LEU A 42 -9.10 -4.44 -21.77
C LEU A 42 -9.40 -3.26 -22.69
N LEU A 43 -9.15 -2.04 -22.21
CA LEU A 43 -9.29 -0.80 -22.95
C LEU A 43 -7.97 -0.38 -23.60
N TRP A 44 -6.91 -0.38 -22.82
CA TRP A 44 -5.55 -0.07 -23.28
C TRP A 44 -4.48 -0.69 -22.37
N LYS A 45 -3.26 -0.80 -22.89
CA LYS A 45 -2.07 -1.26 -22.19
C LYS A 45 -0.88 -0.40 -22.63
N SER A 46 -0.20 0.24 -21.67
CA SER A 46 0.91 1.18 -21.92
C SER A 46 2.18 0.71 -21.23
N PRO A 47 3.35 0.72 -21.91
CA PRO A 47 4.61 0.31 -21.29
C PRO A 47 5.07 1.34 -20.24
N ASN A 48 5.65 0.86 -19.15
CA ASN A 48 6.28 1.71 -18.14
C ASN A 48 7.68 1.20 -17.74
N GLY A 49 8.51 0.91 -18.72
CA GLY A 49 9.90 0.52 -18.54
C GLY A 49 10.11 -0.98 -18.37
N GLN A 50 11.22 -1.34 -17.74
CA GLN A 50 11.67 -2.73 -17.60
C GLN A 50 10.90 -3.48 -16.52
N ALA A 51 10.63 -4.77 -16.75
CA ALA A 51 10.10 -5.70 -15.78
C ALA A 51 11.11 -5.98 -14.65
N TRP A 52 10.60 -6.40 -13.49
CA TRP A 52 11.44 -6.78 -12.37
C TRP A 52 11.66 -8.29 -12.32
N HIS A 53 12.92 -8.70 -12.51
CA HIS A 53 13.34 -10.11 -12.45
C HIS A 53 14.09 -10.49 -11.16
N GLY A 54 14.26 -9.54 -10.22
CA GLY A 54 14.90 -9.79 -8.93
C GLY A 54 14.05 -10.57 -7.94
N ALA A 55 14.28 -10.39 -6.66
CA ALA A 55 13.50 -11.07 -5.61
C ALA A 55 11.99 -10.83 -5.77
N SER A 56 11.20 -11.90 -5.78
CA SER A 56 9.76 -11.89 -6.07
C SER A 56 9.43 -11.14 -7.38
N PRO A 57 9.72 -11.72 -8.56
CA PRO A 57 9.54 -11.05 -9.85
C PRO A 57 8.11 -10.56 -10.09
N GLY A 58 7.97 -9.40 -10.75
CA GLY A 58 6.70 -8.83 -11.14
C GLY A 58 6.48 -7.38 -10.69
N SER A 59 5.49 -6.71 -11.27
CA SER A 59 5.03 -5.38 -10.89
C SER A 59 4.56 -5.31 -9.43
N ARG A 60 4.77 -4.18 -8.75
CA ARG A 60 4.49 -4.05 -7.31
C ARG A 60 3.48 -2.97 -6.97
N THR A 61 3.59 -1.82 -7.61
CA THR A 61 2.81 -0.64 -7.29
C THR A 61 1.47 -0.63 -8.00
N THR A 62 0.49 -0.04 -7.36
CA THR A 62 -0.82 0.21 -7.96
C THR A 62 -0.83 1.61 -8.55
N PRO A 63 -1.34 1.83 -9.77
CA PRO A 63 -1.45 3.18 -10.32
C PRO A 63 -2.30 4.07 -9.42
N THR A 64 -1.82 5.31 -9.18
CA THR A 64 -2.58 6.33 -8.44
C THR A 64 -3.33 7.21 -9.43
N TYR A 65 -4.66 7.23 -9.34
CA TYR A 65 -5.51 8.10 -10.16
C TYR A 65 -5.69 9.47 -9.53
N ASN A 66 -5.54 10.54 -10.33
CA ASN A 66 -5.92 11.88 -9.95
C ASN A 66 -6.30 12.72 -11.18
N GLU A 67 -7.51 13.25 -11.22
CA GLU A 67 -7.98 14.21 -12.23
C GLU A 67 -7.66 13.81 -13.68
N GLY A 68 -8.07 12.61 -14.10
CA GLY A 68 -7.87 12.11 -15.46
C GLY A 68 -6.45 11.64 -15.78
N ARG A 69 -5.57 11.53 -14.78
CA ARG A 69 -4.20 11.04 -14.92
C ARG A 69 -3.92 9.87 -13.99
N LEU A 70 -3.01 9.01 -14.43
CA LEU A 70 -2.45 7.93 -13.62
C LEU A 70 -0.98 8.20 -13.37
N TYR A 71 -0.55 8.00 -12.14
CA TYR A 71 0.85 8.08 -11.75
C TYR A 71 1.28 6.68 -11.31
N HIS A 72 2.31 6.15 -11.96
CA HIS A 72 2.78 4.80 -11.68
C HIS A 72 4.30 4.74 -11.66
N MET A 73 4.84 4.18 -10.58
CA MET A 73 6.28 3.97 -10.42
C MET A 73 6.59 2.49 -10.62
N ASN A 74 7.47 2.18 -11.56
CA ASN A 74 7.94 0.82 -11.74
C ASN A 74 9.01 0.43 -10.69
N PRO A 75 9.33 -0.85 -10.53
CA PRO A 75 10.32 -1.32 -9.55
C PRO A 75 11.71 -0.73 -9.69
N HIS A 76 12.11 -0.31 -10.90
CA HIS A 76 13.42 0.29 -11.17
C HIS A 76 13.48 1.80 -10.88
N GLY A 77 12.32 2.43 -10.61
CA GLY A 77 12.23 3.85 -10.30
C GLY A 77 11.83 4.74 -11.48
N ARG A 78 11.29 4.17 -12.57
CA ARG A 78 10.63 4.97 -13.59
C ARG A 78 9.25 5.38 -13.09
N LEU A 79 9.06 6.65 -12.82
CA LEU A 79 7.78 7.25 -12.46
C LEU A 79 7.18 7.95 -13.68
N ALA A 80 6.03 7.48 -14.13
CA ALA A 80 5.32 8.04 -15.28
C ALA A 80 3.96 8.60 -14.89
N ALA A 81 3.55 9.66 -15.58
CA ALA A 81 2.18 10.13 -15.64
C ALA A 81 1.57 9.76 -17.00
N LEU A 82 0.43 9.09 -16.96
CA LEU A 82 -0.29 8.65 -18.14
C LEU A 82 -1.66 9.34 -18.19
N ASP A 83 -2.16 9.60 -19.38
CA ASP A 83 -3.57 9.95 -19.57
C ASP A 83 -4.45 8.74 -19.24
N ALA A 84 -5.37 8.88 -18.30
CA ALA A 84 -6.17 7.78 -17.80
C ALA A 84 -7.19 7.24 -18.81
N ALA A 85 -7.57 8.04 -19.82
CA ALA A 85 -8.52 7.61 -20.84
C ALA A 85 -7.83 6.79 -21.95
N THR A 86 -6.62 7.18 -22.33
CA THR A 86 -5.94 6.65 -23.53
C THR A 86 -4.71 5.80 -23.22
N GLY A 87 -4.13 5.94 -22.02
CA GLY A 87 -2.85 5.32 -21.65
C GLY A 87 -1.62 6.05 -22.22
N ASN A 88 -1.79 7.14 -22.95
CA ASN A 88 -0.67 7.90 -23.51
C ASN A 88 0.18 8.51 -22.40
N GLU A 89 1.49 8.39 -22.53
CA GLU A 89 2.43 9.00 -21.61
C GLU A 89 2.40 10.52 -21.73
N ILE A 90 2.25 11.21 -20.60
CA ILE A 90 2.29 12.66 -20.50
C ILE A 90 3.72 13.12 -20.16
N TRP A 91 4.31 12.46 -19.15
CA TRP A 91 5.70 12.65 -18.79
C TRP A 91 6.22 11.40 -18.04
N ALA A 92 7.53 11.25 -18.02
CA ALA A 92 8.19 10.25 -17.19
C ALA A 92 9.51 10.79 -16.63
N VAL A 93 9.90 10.23 -15.47
CA VAL A 93 11.14 10.56 -14.75
C VAL A 93 11.80 9.29 -14.29
N ASP A 94 13.07 9.14 -14.58
CA ASP A 94 13.90 8.11 -13.96
C ASP A 94 14.45 8.66 -12.62
N LEU A 95 13.95 8.08 -11.51
CA LEU A 95 14.35 8.49 -10.15
C LEU A 95 15.78 8.05 -9.83
N LYS A 96 16.27 6.97 -10.46
CA LYS A 96 17.65 6.50 -10.29
C LYS A 96 18.63 7.46 -10.91
N GLU A 97 18.37 7.93 -12.11
CA GLU A 97 19.22 8.93 -12.79
C GLU A 97 19.14 10.29 -12.09
N ARG A 98 17.92 10.77 -11.80
CA ARG A 98 17.71 12.13 -11.27
C ARG A 98 18.14 12.27 -9.81
N PHE A 99 17.80 11.31 -8.96
CA PHE A 99 17.99 11.40 -7.50
C PHE A 99 18.97 10.36 -6.94
N ASN A 100 19.58 9.54 -7.80
CA ASN A 100 20.43 8.43 -7.42
C ASN A 100 19.70 7.46 -6.46
N ALA A 101 18.45 7.07 -6.86
CA ALA A 101 17.55 6.27 -6.04
C ALA A 101 18.23 5.02 -5.49
N GLN A 102 17.97 4.74 -4.20
CA GLN A 102 18.50 3.61 -3.46
C GLN A 102 17.38 2.86 -2.77
N PHE A 103 17.31 1.56 -3.00
CA PHE A 103 16.27 0.70 -2.49
C PHE A 103 16.83 -0.69 -2.14
N GLY A 104 16.07 -1.45 -1.35
CA GLY A 104 16.45 -2.81 -0.97
C GLY A 104 16.14 -3.86 -2.04
N VAL A 105 16.29 -5.14 -1.65
CA VAL A 105 16.24 -6.31 -2.55
C VAL A 105 14.91 -6.53 -3.26
N TRP A 106 13.83 -5.94 -2.76
CA TRP A 106 12.48 -6.00 -3.38
C TRP A 106 12.14 -4.75 -4.19
N ALA A 107 13.13 -3.97 -4.60
CA ALA A 107 12.97 -2.80 -5.44
C ALA A 107 12.16 -1.64 -4.80
N LEU A 108 11.77 -0.65 -5.60
CA LEU A 108 10.77 0.36 -5.19
C LEU A 108 9.37 -0.25 -5.27
N ALA A 109 8.59 -0.11 -4.21
CA ALA A 109 7.28 -0.76 -4.09
C ALA A 109 6.19 0.16 -3.51
N GLU A 110 6.48 1.42 -3.27
CA GLU A 110 5.50 2.39 -2.78
C GLU A 110 4.53 2.83 -3.88
N ASN A 111 3.27 2.96 -3.56
CA ASN A 111 2.35 3.74 -4.38
C ASN A 111 2.61 5.22 -4.11
N VAL A 112 2.84 6.00 -5.16
CA VAL A 112 3.05 7.44 -5.02
C VAL A 112 1.76 8.13 -4.56
N VAL A 113 1.89 9.23 -3.84
CA VAL A 113 0.73 10.02 -3.38
C VAL A 113 0.65 11.31 -4.17
N VAL A 114 -0.56 11.68 -4.59
CA VAL A 114 -0.84 12.98 -5.21
C VAL A 114 -1.52 13.88 -4.19
N GLU A 115 -0.92 15.04 -3.92
CA GLU A 115 -1.46 16.03 -3.00
C GLU A 115 -1.33 17.43 -3.60
N GLY A 116 -2.46 18.08 -3.83
CA GLY A 116 -2.51 19.36 -4.52
C GLY A 116 -1.95 19.28 -5.94
N ASN A 117 -0.87 20.01 -6.20
CA ASN A 117 -0.14 19.98 -7.47
C ASN A 117 1.10 19.07 -7.45
N LYS A 118 1.27 18.24 -6.42
CA LYS A 118 2.48 17.45 -6.18
C LYS A 118 2.24 15.95 -6.33
N VAL A 119 3.21 15.27 -6.92
CA VAL A 119 3.41 13.82 -6.79
C VAL A 119 4.54 13.62 -5.79
N LEU A 120 4.25 12.95 -4.68
CA LEU A 120 5.17 12.70 -3.56
C LEU A 120 5.68 11.28 -3.65
N CYS A 121 7.00 11.09 -3.59
CA CYS A 121 7.64 9.77 -3.59
C CYS A 121 8.98 9.76 -2.85
N LEU A 122 9.49 8.56 -2.57
CA LEU A 122 10.71 8.31 -1.82
C LEU A 122 11.75 7.59 -2.68
N PRO A 123 12.56 8.30 -3.49
CA PRO A 123 13.68 7.67 -4.20
C PRO A 123 14.73 7.07 -3.25
N GLY A 124 14.83 7.58 -2.02
CA GLY A 124 15.79 7.08 -1.01
C GLY A 124 17.25 7.35 -1.34
N GLY A 125 17.55 8.07 -2.40
CA GLY A 125 18.90 8.36 -2.86
C GLY A 125 19.51 9.61 -2.20
N PRO A 126 20.85 9.76 -2.25
CA PRO A 126 21.53 10.90 -1.63
C PRO A 126 21.19 12.25 -2.27
N LYS A 127 20.72 12.27 -3.51
CA LYS A 127 20.27 13.47 -4.20
C LYS A 127 18.76 13.74 -4.02
N GLY A 128 18.05 12.91 -3.26
CA GLY A 128 16.62 13.04 -2.98
C GLY A 128 16.11 11.83 -2.20
N ARG A 129 15.92 12.01 -0.88
CA ARG A 129 15.36 10.97 -0.01
C ARG A 129 13.86 10.91 -0.13
N VAL A 130 13.23 12.07 -0.01
CA VAL A 130 11.82 12.31 -0.27
C VAL A 130 11.74 13.48 -1.24
N VAL A 131 10.88 13.38 -2.24
CA VAL A 131 10.78 14.42 -3.27
C VAL A 131 9.33 14.73 -3.61
N ALA A 132 9.08 15.95 -4.09
CA ALA A 132 7.86 16.32 -4.77
C ALA A 132 8.16 16.68 -6.23
N LEU A 133 7.37 16.12 -7.11
CA LEU A 133 7.36 16.49 -8.51
C LEU A 133 6.05 17.20 -8.84
N ASP A 134 6.09 18.17 -9.74
CA ASP A 134 4.87 18.78 -10.28
C ASP A 134 4.04 17.72 -11.02
N LYS A 135 2.79 17.56 -10.64
CA LYS A 135 1.91 16.51 -11.18
C LYS A 135 1.63 16.66 -12.68
N ARG A 136 1.80 17.85 -13.25
CA ARG A 136 1.51 18.10 -14.66
C ARG A 136 2.71 17.89 -15.55
N THR A 137 3.92 18.14 -15.05
CA THR A 137 5.15 18.23 -15.86
C THR A 137 6.25 17.26 -15.45
N GLY A 138 6.18 16.67 -14.23
CA GLY A 138 7.25 15.85 -13.67
C GLY A 138 8.49 16.65 -13.24
N GLN A 139 8.43 17.99 -13.25
CA GLN A 139 9.51 18.83 -12.75
C GLN A 139 9.63 18.72 -11.24
N THR A 140 10.86 18.77 -10.72
CA THR A 140 11.11 18.74 -9.28
C THR A 140 10.68 20.05 -8.65
N LEU A 141 9.76 19.98 -7.67
CA LEU A 141 9.31 21.14 -6.89
C LEU A 141 10.18 21.35 -5.65
N TRP A 142 10.45 20.27 -4.93
CA TRP A 142 11.37 20.27 -3.80
C TRP A 142 12.01 18.89 -3.60
N VAL A 143 13.12 18.89 -2.88
CA VAL A 143 13.91 17.72 -2.52
C VAL A 143 14.25 17.78 -1.05
N ASN A 144 13.99 16.69 -0.32
CA ASN A 144 14.49 16.51 1.04
C ASN A 144 15.76 15.65 0.99
N THR A 145 16.83 16.15 1.59
CA THR A 145 18.12 15.46 1.80
C THR A 145 18.49 15.35 3.28
N GLU A 146 17.65 15.87 4.19
CA GLU A 146 17.88 15.83 5.64
C GLU A 146 17.75 14.42 6.20
N VAL A 147 16.88 13.60 5.62
CA VAL A 147 16.72 12.19 5.99
C VAL A 147 17.98 11.42 5.57
N GLN A 148 18.66 10.76 6.52
CA GLN A 148 19.90 10.02 6.26
C GLN A 148 19.65 8.50 6.24
N ASP A 149 18.70 8.05 5.39
CA ASP A 149 18.36 6.63 5.23
C ASP A 149 17.76 6.36 3.85
N THR A 150 17.71 5.10 3.44
CA THR A 150 17.24 4.69 2.11
C THR A 150 15.74 4.36 2.11
N ALA A 151 15.14 4.26 0.92
CA ALA A 151 13.73 3.93 0.75
C ALA A 151 13.38 2.58 1.39
N ALA A 152 12.20 2.52 2.01
CA ALA A 152 11.53 1.29 2.41
C ALA A 152 10.58 0.82 1.28
N TYR A 153 9.52 0.09 1.63
CA TYR A 153 8.57 -0.49 0.67
C TYR A 153 7.14 -0.01 0.91
N CYS A 154 6.92 0.79 1.96
CA CYS A 154 5.59 1.27 2.33
C CYS A 154 5.16 2.46 1.49
N SER A 155 3.89 2.51 1.14
CA SER A 155 3.28 3.73 0.63
C SER A 155 3.17 4.76 1.75
N PRO A 156 3.43 6.05 1.48
CA PRO A 156 3.24 7.09 2.48
C PRO A 156 1.76 7.40 2.71
N THR A 157 1.46 8.05 3.83
CA THR A 157 0.15 8.65 4.10
C THR A 157 0.29 10.16 4.28
N VAL A 158 -0.71 10.92 3.82
CA VAL A 158 -0.72 12.39 3.97
C VAL A 158 -1.81 12.80 4.95
N VAL A 159 -1.42 13.52 6.00
CA VAL A 159 -2.30 13.91 7.10
C VAL A 159 -2.12 15.40 7.44
N THR A 160 -3.08 15.94 8.17
CA THR A 160 -2.88 17.24 8.86
C THR A 160 -2.60 16.97 10.33
N HIS A 161 -1.45 17.43 10.81
CA HIS A 161 -1.06 17.39 12.21
C HIS A 161 -0.51 18.74 12.67
N ALA A 162 -0.96 19.24 13.82
CA ALA A 162 -0.57 20.54 14.38
C ALA A 162 -0.63 21.69 13.34
N GLY A 163 -1.70 21.72 12.54
CA GLY A 163 -1.93 22.74 11.50
C GLY A 163 -1.05 22.61 10.24
N ARG A 164 -0.21 21.59 10.12
CA ARG A 164 0.64 21.34 8.97
C ARG A 164 0.23 20.10 8.19
N ARG A 165 0.24 20.21 6.87
CA ARG A 165 0.07 19.08 5.96
C ARG A 165 1.37 18.30 5.86
N GLN A 166 1.37 17.03 6.27
CA GLN A 166 2.56 16.19 6.40
C GLN A 166 2.41 14.90 5.63
N LEU A 167 3.49 14.50 4.96
CA LEU A 167 3.66 13.14 4.47
C LEU A 167 4.33 12.33 5.58
N ILE A 168 3.65 11.28 6.04
CA ILE A 168 4.19 10.33 7.02
C ILE A 168 4.58 9.05 6.29
N THR A 169 5.80 8.56 6.52
CA THR A 169 6.33 7.38 5.88
C THR A 169 7.36 6.67 6.76
N MET A 170 7.86 5.54 6.26
CA MET A 170 9.03 4.85 6.81
C MET A 170 10.14 4.81 5.77
N THR A 171 11.37 4.88 6.27
CA THR A 171 12.57 4.44 5.56
C THR A 171 13.00 3.06 6.09
N GLN A 172 14.18 2.58 5.75
CA GLN A 172 14.62 1.28 6.27
C GLN A 172 14.77 1.25 7.79
N LYS A 173 15.06 2.40 8.44
CA LYS A 173 15.36 2.46 9.88
C LYS A 173 14.60 3.56 10.64
N LEU A 174 13.82 4.38 9.95
CA LEU A 174 13.11 5.52 10.56
C LEU A 174 11.61 5.46 10.24
N VAL A 175 10.81 6.01 11.13
CA VAL A 175 9.50 6.58 10.85
C VAL A 175 9.63 8.10 10.90
N LEU A 176 8.99 8.82 9.97
CA LEU A 176 9.20 10.26 9.84
C LEU A 176 7.99 10.99 9.23
N GLY A 177 7.95 12.29 9.46
CA GLY A 177 7.01 13.22 8.84
C GLY A 177 7.72 14.35 8.13
N VAL A 178 7.34 14.60 6.88
CA VAL A 178 7.88 15.67 6.03
C VAL A 178 6.77 16.64 5.69
N ASP A 179 7.06 17.93 5.75
CA ASP A 179 6.14 19.00 5.34
C ASP A 179 5.86 18.90 3.84
N VAL A 180 4.59 18.77 3.45
CA VAL A 180 4.19 18.56 2.05
C VAL A 180 4.50 19.80 1.18
N GLU A 181 4.45 21.00 1.74
CA GLU A 181 4.68 22.22 0.97
C GLU A 181 6.16 22.50 0.73
N THR A 182 6.99 22.24 1.73
CA THR A 182 8.39 22.66 1.71
C THR A 182 9.40 21.53 1.58
N GLY A 183 8.99 20.30 1.84
CA GLY A 183 9.89 19.15 1.89
C GLY A 183 10.74 19.07 3.17
N LYS A 184 10.59 19.97 4.14
CA LYS A 184 11.35 19.96 5.38
C LYS A 184 11.00 18.76 6.25
N LEU A 185 11.99 18.16 6.87
CA LEU A 185 11.79 17.15 7.91
C LEU A 185 11.15 17.82 9.13
N LEU A 186 9.97 17.35 9.53
CA LEU A 186 9.25 17.90 10.70
C LEU A 186 9.58 17.14 11.97
N TRP A 187 9.69 15.83 11.86
CA TRP A 187 10.05 14.92 12.95
C TRP A 187 10.52 13.58 12.40
N SER A 188 11.30 12.87 13.19
CA SER A 188 11.65 11.47 12.93
C SER A 188 11.89 10.70 14.23
N ALA A 189 11.74 9.38 14.17
CA ALA A 189 12.09 8.48 15.25
C ALA A 189 12.69 7.18 14.72
N PRO A 190 13.60 6.53 15.45
CA PRO A 190 14.13 5.24 15.08
C PRO A 190 13.05 4.17 15.06
N PHE A 191 12.99 3.41 13.96
CA PHE A 191 12.23 2.17 13.82
C PHE A 191 13.08 1.18 13.03
N VAL A 192 13.95 0.47 13.74
CA VAL A 192 14.98 -0.40 13.14
C VAL A 192 14.50 -1.85 13.14
N PRO A 193 14.07 -2.38 11.98
CA PRO A 193 13.62 -3.76 11.89
C PRO A 193 14.79 -4.74 11.93
N LYS A 194 14.53 -5.97 12.40
CA LYS A 194 15.48 -7.09 12.34
C LYS A 194 15.81 -7.49 10.89
N SER A 195 14.87 -7.26 9.98
CA SER A 195 15.03 -7.40 8.54
C SER A 195 14.37 -6.19 7.88
N PRO A 196 15.05 -5.44 7.01
CA PRO A 196 14.57 -4.16 6.49
C PRO A 196 13.43 -4.35 5.48
N GLN A 197 12.23 -4.63 5.97
CA GLN A 197 11.02 -4.92 5.20
C GLN A 197 9.84 -4.04 5.65
N ASN A 198 10.07 -2.76 5.90
CA ASN A 198 9.03 -1.81 6.26
C ASN A 198 8.09 -1.60 5.07
N ALA A 199 6.98 -2.35 5.02
CA ALA A 199 6.02 -2.34 3.93
C ALA A 199 4.61 -1.88 4.36
N LEU A 200 4.34 -1.80 5.67
CA LEU A 200 3.07 -1.32 6.19
C LEU A 200 2.95 0.19 5.98
N THR A 201 1.91 0.65 5.29
CA THR A 201 1.54 2.07 5.27
C THR A 201 1.26 2.56 6.70
N PRO A 202 1.92 3.65 7.17
CA PRO A 202 1.69 4.16 8.53
C PRO A 202 0.23 4.50 8.77
N VAL A 203 -0.30 4.09 9.93
CA VAL A 203 -1.66 4.41 10.38
C VAL A 203 -1.61 5.58 11.35
N TYR A 204 -2.26 6.69 10.98
CA TYR A 204 -2.25 7.93 11.78
C TYR A 204 -3.62 8.22 12.40
N ARG A 205 -3.61 8.71 13.65
CA ARG A 205 -4.77 9.33 14.31
C ARG A 205 -4.31 10.28 15.41
N ASP A 206 -4.75 11.54 15.34
CA ASP A 206 -4.63 12.54 16.44
C ASP A 206 -3.22 12.67 17.04
N GLY A 207 -2.19 12.67 16.19
CA GLY A 207 -0.79 12.77 16.61
C GLY A 207 -0.15 11.44 17.02
N TYR A 208 -0.85 10.34 16.86
CA TYR A 208 -0.30 9.00 17.03
C TYR A 208 -0.08 8.33 15.68
N VAL A 209 1.04 7.61 15.56
CA VAL A 209 1.41 6.88 14.34
C VAL A 209 1.73 5.44 14.70
N PHE A 210 0.98 4.50 14.15
CA PHE A 210 1.32 3.08 14.24
C PHE A 210 2.07 2.65 12.99
N VAL A 211 3.18 1.96 13.22
CA VAL A 211 3.97 1.28 12.19
C VAL A 211 4.28 -0.14 12.62
N ALA A 212 4.50 -1.03 11.67
CA ALA A 212 4.90 -2.39 11.94
C ALA A 212 5.82 -2.93 10.84
N CYS A 213 6.65 -3.88 11.22
CA CYS A 213 7.45 -4.65 10.30
C CYS A 213 7.40 -6.13 10.69
N GLY A 214 7.40 -7.00 9.71
CA GLY A 214 7.42 -8.43 9.92
C GLY A 214 8.72 -8.97 10.50
N HIS A 215 8.90 -10.29 10.37
CA HIS A 215 10.14 -10.98 10.76
C HIS A 215 10.56 -10.71 12.22
N SER A 216 9.60 -10.75 13.14
CA SER A 216 9.81 -10.57 14.57
C SER A 216 10.25 -9.15 15.00
N THR A 217 10.03 -8.15 14.14
CA THR A 217 10.23 -6.74 14.53
C THR A 217 9.07 -6.26 15.39
N GLY A 218 7.84 -6.53 14.96
CA GLY A 218 6.61 -6.14 15.69
C GLY A 218 6.01 -4.83 15.23
N GLY A 219 4.99 -4.40 15.99
CA GLY A 219 4.29 -3.12 15.81
C GLY A 219 4.58 -2.14 16.94
N THR A 220 4.69 -0.87 16.59
CA THR A 220 4.99 0.22 17.51
C THR A 220 4.03 1.37 17.30
N LEU A 221 3.44 1.88 18.37
CA LEU A 221 2.73 3.14 18.37
C LEU A 221 3.65 4.24 18.85
N PHE A 222 3.79 5.29 18.03
CA PHE A 222 4.51 6.50 18.39
C PHE A 222 3.53 7.64 18.64
N ARG A 223 3.90 8.56 19.52
CA ARG A 223 3.29 9.87 19.68
C ARG A 223 4.23 10.93 19.13
N ILE A 224 3.78 11.71 18.17
CA ILE A 224 4.55 12.79 17.55
C ILE A 224 4.75 13.91 18.59
N ASP A 225 5.99 14.38 18.69
CA ASP A 225 6.39 15.61 19.37
C ASP A 225 7.03 16.54 18.34
N GLN A 226 6.17 17.25 17.60
CA GLN A 226 6.63 18.08 16.49
C GLN A 226 7.50 19.26 16.95
N ALA A 227 7.27 19.77 18.16
CA ALA A 227 8.10 20.85 18.72
C ALA A 227 9.53 20.40 18.98
N ALA A 228 9.71 19.15 19.42
CA ALA A 228 11.02 18.54 19.64
C ALA A 228 11.61 17.92 18.34
N GLY A 229 10.89 17.91 17.22
CA GLY A 229 11.33 17.28 15.97
C GLY A 229 11.45 15.77 16.04
N THR A 230 10.72 15.10 16.93
CA THR A 230 10.80 13.65 17.17
C THR A 230 9.45 13.00 17.43
N ALA A 231 9.45 11.69 17.64
CA ALA A 231 8.28 10.97 18.14
C ALA A 231 8.72 9.97 19.23
N ARG A 232 7.86 9.78 20.24
CA ARG A 232 8.14 8.89 21.38
C ARG A 232 7.31 7.64 21.30
N VAL A 233 7.91 6.48 21.65
CA VAL A 233 7.20 5.20 21.75
C VAL A 233 6.17 5.29 22.87
N VAL A 234 4.91 4.97 22.54
CA VAL A 234 3.82 4.79 23.48
C VAL A 234 3.76 3.34 23.94
N TRP A 235 3.76 2.43 22.98
CA TRP A 235 3.87 1.00 23.23
C TRP A 235 4.54 0.29 22.04
N HIS A 236 5.10 -0.87 22.31
CA HIS A 236 5.67 -1.79 21.32
C HIS A 236 5.19 -3.21 21.61
N ARG A 237 4.80 -3.93 20.55
CA ARG A 237 4.39 -5.33 20.64
C ARG A 237 5.02 -6.14 19.53
N GLN A 238 5.83 -7.13 19.91
CA GLN A 238 6.56 -7.98 18.97
C GLN A 238 5.62 -8.94 18.19
N ASP A 239 4.48 -9.32 18.80
CA ASP A 239 3.49 -10.21 18.18
C ASP A 239 2.64 -9.53 17.09
N LEU A 240 2.70 -8.21 16.96
CA LEU A 240 2.06 -7.47 15.87
C LEU A 240 3.01 -7.25 14.70
N ASP A 241 3.76 -8.26 14.31
CA ASP A 241 4.81 -8.24 13.27
C ASP A 241 4.25 -8.28 11.84
N ASN A 242 3.48 -7.27 11.44
CA ASN A 242 2.86 -7.20 10.12
C ASN A 242 3.90 -7.01 9.00
N CYS A 243 3.79 -7.79 7.91
CA CYS A 243 4.64 -7.66 6.73
C CYS A 243 4.00 -6.71 5.69
N HIS A 244 3.01 -7.22 4.95
CA HIS A 244 2.37 -6.53 3.82
C HIS A 244 0.82 -6.63 3.87
N GLY A 245 0.26 -7.14 4.97
CA GLY A 245 -1.18 -7.37 5.09
C GLY A 245 -2.01 -6.12 5.33
N GLY A 246 -1.37 -4.97 5.57
CA GLY A 246 -2.06 -3.75 5.96
C GLY A 246 -2.49 -3.73 7.43
N ALA A 247 -2.87 -2.56 7.91
CA ALA A 247 -3.53 -2.38 9.19
C ALA A 247 -4.65 -1.35 9.06
N LEU A 248 -5.77 -1.58 9.73
CA LEU A 248 -6.95 -0.72 9.71
C LEU A 248 -7.24 -0.20 11.10
N LEU A 249 -7.46 1.11 11.21
CA LEU A 249 -7.93 1.73 12.45
C LEU A 249 -9.41 2.07 12.30
N ILE A 250 -10.26 1.38 13.05
CA ILE A 250 -11.71 1.53 13.01
C ILE A 250 -12.19 1.67 14.46
N ASP A 251 -12.90 2.73 14.80
CA ASP A 251 -13.49 3.00 16.12
C ASP A 251 -12.52 2.81 17.29
N GLY A 252 -11.27 3.29 17.13
CA GLY A 252 -10.23 3.20 18.16
C GLY A 252 -9.61 1.81 18.30
N LYS A 253 -10.00 0.85 17.47
CA LYS A 253 -9.43 -0.50 17.42
C LYS A 253 -8.55 -0.67 16.19
N LEU A 254 -7.38 -1.22 16.38
CA LEU A 254 -6.43 -1.54 15.32
C LEU A 254 -6.56 -3.00 14.92
N PHE A 255 -6.84 -3.23 13.63
CA PHE A 255 -6.94 -4.56 13.03
C PHE A 255 -5.78 -4.81 12.09
N GLY A 256 -5.29 -6.04 12.04
CA GLY A 256 -4.22 -6.47 11.15
C GLY A 256 -3.87 -7.93 11.34
N CYS A 257 -2.80 -8.39 10.71
CA CYS A 257 -2.34 -9.76 10.89
C CYS A 257 -0.84 -9.83 11.21
N GLY A 258 -0.45 -10.75 12.08
CA GLY A 258 0.95 -11.10 12.30
C GLY A 258 1.55 -11.88 11.14
N CYS A 259 2.88 -11.80 10.97
CA CYS A 259 3.61 -12.47 9.92
C CYS A 259 4.22 -13.80 10.41
N ARG A 260 5.04 -13.77 11.43
CA ARG A 260 5.79 -14.92 11.96
C ARG A 260 5.61 -15.11 13.46
N MET A 261 5.97 -14.12 14.28
CA MET A 261 5.98 -14.23 15.73
C MET A 261 4.58 -14.17 16.34
N GLY A 262 3.68 -13.39 15.77
CA GLY A 262 2.27 -13.35 16.16
C GLY A 262 1.50 -14.62 15.84
N GLY A 263 2.18 -15.70 15.41
CA GLY A 263 1.55 -16.96 15.02
C GLY A 263 0.62 -16.83 13.83
N ARG A 264 0.80 -15.77 13.02
CA ARG A 264 -0.10 -15.39 11.92
C ARG A 264 -1.52 -15.08 12.41
N ASN A 265 -1.64 -14.56 13.64
CA ASN A 265 -2.93 -14.16 14.19
C ASN A 265 -3.47 -12.95 13.43
N PHE A 266 -4.73 -13.00 13.11
CA PHE A 266 -5.50 -11.79 12.88
C PHE A 266 -5.80 -11.16 14.25
N TYR A 267 -5.50 -9.89 14.40
CA TYR A 267 -5.61 -9.22 15.69
C TYR A 267 -6.57 -8.03 15.65
N CYS A 268 -7.23 -7.82 16.79
CA CYS A 268 -7.91 -6.60 17.17
C CYS A 268 -7.30 -6.14 18.49
N VAL A 269 -6.69 -4.95 18.50
CA VAL A 269 -6.11 -4.35 19.70
C VAL A 269 -6.62 -2.94 19.90
N ASP A 270 -6.69 -2.49 21.14
CA ASP A 270 -6.95 -1.08 21.44
C ASP A 270 -5.79 -0.23 20.94
N PHE A 271 -6.08 0.80 20.14
CA PHE A 271 -5.07 1.58 19.42
C PHE A 271 -4.12 2.32 20.38
N LEU A 272 -4.66 2.96 21.42
CA LEU A 272 -3.87 3.80 22.30
C LEU A 272 -3.06 3.02 23.34
N THR A 273 -3.57 1.89 23.78
CA THR A 273 -2.92 1.08 24.85
C THR A 273 -2.19 -0.15 24.34
N GLY A 274 -2.45 -0.57 23.09
CA GLY A 274 -1.95 -1.83 22.55
C GLY A 274 -2.54 -3.09 23.21
N ARG A 275 -3.53 -2.97 24.09
CA ARG A 275 -4.17 -4.11 24.78
C ARG A 275 -4.92 -4.97 23.76
N SER A 276 -4.69 -6.29 23.80
CA SER A 276 -5.45 -7.24 22.98
C SER A 276 -6.93 -7.23 23.35
N ILE A 277 -7.77 -7.15 22.34
CA ILE A 277 -9.21 -7.33 22.41
C ILE A 277 -9.55 -8.74 21.90
N LYS A 278 -9.08 -9.09 20.68
CA LYS A 278 -9.25 -10.42 20.11
C LYS A 278 -8.05 -10.83 19.26
N LEU A 279 -7.67 -12.10 19.34
CA LEU A 279 -6.65 -12.73 18.49
C LEU A 279 -7.22 -14.03 17.92
N ASP A 280 -7.08 -14.25 16.62
CA ASP A 280 -7.58 -15.43 15.93
C ASP A 280 -6.58 -15.92 14.87
N LYS A 281 -6.27 -17.23 14.90
CA LYS A 281 -5.35 -17.88 13.94
C LYS A 281 -6.03 -18.37 12.67
N SER A 282 -7.36 -18.46 12.67
CA SER A 282 -8.12 -19.10 11.59
C SER A 282 -7.94 -18.39 10.23
N LEU A 283 -7.80 -17.06 10.24
CA LEU A 283 -7.62 -16.26 9.02
C LEU A 283 -6.21 -16.38 8.43
N GLY A 284 -5.21 -16.65 9.27
CA GLY A 284 -3.82 -16.72 8.84
C GLY A 284 -3.26 -15.35 8.45
N LYS A 285 -2.29 -15.34 7.53
CA LYS A 285 -1.70 -14.11 6.99
C LYS A 285 -2.57 -13.56 5.86
N VAL A 286 -3.15 -12.39 6.05
CA VAL A 286 -4.15 -11.78 5.16
C VAL A 286 -3.74 -10.38 4.70
N GLY A 287 -4.13 -10.00 3.47
CA GLY A 287 -4.30 -8.62 3.05
C GLY A 287 -5.73 -8.17 3.36
N ILE A 288 -5.92 -6.95 3.87
CA ILE A 288 -7.21 -6.48 4.37
C ILE A 288 -7.63 -5.15 3.76
N THR A 289 -8.95 -5.01 3.59
CA THR A 289 -9.63 -3.72 3.33
C THR A 289 -10.93 -3.67 4.11
N ALA A 290 -11.47 -2.47 4.32
CA ALA A 290 -12.76 -2.30 4.99
C ALA A 290 -13.74 -1.58 4.07
N ALA A 291 -14.99 -2.06 4.08
CA ALA A 291 -16.11 -1.42 3.40
C ALA A 291 -17.41 -1.78 4.13
N ASP A 292 -18.34 -0.83 4.22
CA ASP A 292 -19.69 -1.01 4.75
C ASP A 292 -19.73 -1.68 6.15
N GLY A 293 -18.82 -1.26 7.07
CA GLY A 293 -18.74 -1.79 8.42
C GLY A 293 -18.16 -3.20 8.54
N MET A 294 -17.60 -3.75 7.45
CA MET A 294 -17.00 -5.08 7.40
C MET A 294 -15.54 -5.01 7.01
N ILE A 295 -14.76 -6.01 7.40
CA ILE A 295 -13.39 -6.23 6.91
C ILE A 295 -13.39 -7.39 5.90
N TYR A 296 -12.80 -7.15 4.75
CA TYR A 296 -12.53 -8.13 3.71
C TYR A 296 -11.10 -8.60 3.86
N ALA A 297 -10.88 -9.87 4.20
CA ALA A 297 -9.57 -10.44 4.50
C ALA A 297 -9.23 -11.56 3.51
N LEU A 298 -8.25 -11.31 2.64
CA LEU A 298 -7.78 -12.27 1.65
C LEU A 298 -6.46 -12.90 2.12
N ASN A 299 -6.45 -14.21 2.35
CA ASN A 299 -5.18 -14.84 2.70
C ASN A 299 -4.35 -15.20 1.44
N HIS A 300 -3.06 -15.37 1.65
CA HIS A 300 -2.11 -15.64 0.56
C HIS A 300 -2.34 -16.99 -0.14
N ARG A 301 -3.24 -17.83 0.36
CA ARG A 301 -3.64 -19.12 -0.25
C ARG A 301 -4.91 -19.02 -1.09
N GLY A 302 -5.61 -17.86 -1.04
CA GLY A 302 -6.82 -17.62 -1.83
C GLY A 302 -8.13 -17.78 -1.05
N THR A 303 -8.09 -17.96 0.27
CA THR A 303 -9.31 -17.88 1.08
C THR A 303 -9.69 -16.42 1.29
N MET A 304 -10.85 -16.04 0.84
CA MET A 304 -11.47 -14.74 1.07
C MET A 304 -12.46 -14.85 2.20
N SER A 305 -12.29 -14.03 3.25
CA SER A 305 -13.13 -14.01 4.45
C SER A 305 -13.81 -12.67 4.59
N LEU A 306 -15.10 -12.68 4.91
CA LEU A 306 -15.85 -11.50 5.34
C LEU A 306 -15.92 -11.51 6.86
N VAL A 307 -15.51 -10.41 7.48
CA VAL A 307 -15.32 -10.29 8.92
C VAL A 307 -16.17 -9.13 9.42
N ALA A 308 -17.15 -9.42 10.27
CA ALA A 308 -17.96 -8.42 10.96
C ALA A 308 -17.20 -7.81 12.14
N LEU A 309 -17.39 -6.52 12.36
CA LEU A 309 -16.91 -5.83 13.56
C LEU A 309 -17.90 -6.02 14.71
N THR A 310 -17.39 -6.39 15.88
CA THR A 310 -18.21 -6.59 17.10
C THR A 310 -17.64 -5.77 18.26
N PRO A 311 -18.43 -5.54 19.34
CA PRO A 311 -17.91 -4.92 20.56
C PRO A 311 -16.66 -5.63 21.08
N ASP A 312 -16.63 -6.97 21.03
CA ASP A 312 -15.55 -7.82 21.51
C ASP A 312 -14.47 -8.08 20.44
N GLY A 313 -14.44 -7.29 19.37
CA GLY A 313 -13.42 -7.33 18.32
C GLY A 313 -13.99 -7.62 16.94
N PHE A 314 -14.13 -8.89 16.56
CA PHE A 314 -14.56 -9.28 15.20
C PHE A 314 -15.11 -10.71 15.16
N GLU A 315 -15.85 -11.01 14.12
CA GLU A 315 -16.37 -12.36 13.83
C GLU A 315 -16.29 -12.67 12.34
N VAL A 316 -15.88 -13.89 11.97
CA VAL A 316 -15.88 -14.35 10.58
C VAL A 316 -17.29 -14.81 10.22
N VAL A 317 -17.95 -14.08 9.32
CA VAL A 317 -19.35 -14.35 8.98
C VAL A 317 -19.52 -15.15 7.68
N SER A 318 -18.53 -15.08 6.77
CA SER A 318 -18.55 -15.92 5.58
C SER A 318 -17.15 -16.10 4.99
N GLN A 319 -16.95 -17.19 4.24
CA GLN A 319 -15.71 -17.48 3.55
C GLN A 319 -15.98 -18.18 2.22
N PHE A 320 -15.07 -17.96 1.26
CA PHE A 320 -14.98 -18.78 0.06
C PHE A 320 -13.53 -18.92 -0.38
N GLU A 321 -13.26 -19.95 -1.18
CA GLU A 321 -11.93 -20.23 -1.68
C GLU A 321 -11.82 -19.95 -3.18
N LEU A 322 -10.77 -19.26 -3.56
CA LEU A 322 -10.34 -19.11 -4.95
C LEU A 322 -9.43 -20.28 -5.31
N LYS A 323 -9.59 -20.82 -6.52
CA LYS A 323 -8.70 -21.89 -7.01
C LYS A 323 -7.25 -21.42 -7.01
N LYS A 324 -6.43 -22.05 -6.20
CA LYS A 324 -5.00 -21.81 -6.13
C LYS A 324 -4.31 -22.49 -7.32
N LYS A 325 -3.43 -21.73 -8.02
CA LYS A 325 -2.40 -22.32 -8.86
C LYS A 325 -1.17 -22.62 -7.99
N PRO A 326 -0.43 -23.72 -8.21
CA PRO A 326 0.64 -24.15 -7.31
C PRO A 326 1.65 -23.10 -6.92
N ASP A 327 2.02 -22.23 -7.85
CA ASP A 327 3.09 -21.23 -7.67
C ASP A 327 2.59 -19.79 -7.44
N ASN A 328 1.27 -19.58 -7.40
CA ASN A 328 0.69 -18.25 -7.29
C ASN A 328 0.31 -17.90 -5.86
N THR A 329 0.56 -16.64 -5.47
CA THR A 329 0.28 -16.12 -4.13
C THR A 329 -0.60 -14.88 -4.21
N TYR A 330 -1.64 -14.82 -3.40
CA TYR A 330 -2.52 -13.66 -3.26
C TYR A 330 -1.86 -12.64 -2.32
N LEU A 331 -1.17 -11.64 -2.86
CA LEU A 331 -0.51 -10.58 -2.08
C LEU A 331 -1.16 -9.20 -2.29
N ALA A 332 -1.84 -8.98 -3.41
CA ALA A 332 -2.63 -7.78 -3.62
C ALA A 332 -3.79 -7.72 -2.60
N HIS A 333 -4.01 -6.55 -2.01
CA HIS A 333 -5.14 -6.36 -1.11
C HIS A 333 -6.46 -6.48 -1.88
N PRO A 334 -7.53 -6.99 -1.24
CA PRO A 334 -8.87 -6.93 -1.82
C PRO A 334 -9.30 -5.48 -2.00
N VAL A 335 -10.05 -5.20 -3.05
CA VAL A 335 -10.62 -3.87 -3.32
C VAL A 335 -12.13 -3.98 -3.44
N VAL A 336 -12.86 -3.15 -2.70
CA VAL A 336 -14.33 -3.07 -2.75
C VAL A 336 -14.71 -1.71 -3.33
N CYS A 337 -15.47 -1.73 -4.42
CA CYS A 337 -15.92 -0.51 -5.07
C CYS A 337 -17.21 -0.76 -5.88
N GLY A 338 -18.21 0.12 -5.76
CA GLY A 338 -19.42 0.08 -6.56
C GLY A 338 -20.22 -1.23 -6.43
N GLY A 339 -20.24 -1.83 -5.21
CA GLY A 339 -20.91 -3.11 -4.94
C GLY A 339 -20.18 -4.32 -5.55
N ARG A 340 -18.92 -4.19 -5.90
CA ARG A 340 -18.08 -5.29 -6.40
C ARG A 340 -16.84 -5.47 -5.55
N LEU A 341 -16.40 -6.72 -5.42
CA LEU A 341 -15.14 -7.13 -4.80
C LEU A 341 -14.17 -7.55 -5.92
N TYR A 342 -13.00 -6.93 -5.93
CA TYR A 342 -11.92 -7.24 -6.88
C TYR A 342 -10.78 -7.91 -6.14
N LEU A 343 -10.35 -9.06 -6.66
CA LEU A 343 -9.27 -9.88 -6.11
C LEU A 343 -8.25 -10.18 -7.20
N ARG A 344 -6.97 -9.91 -6.95
CA ARG A 344 -5.91 -10.19 -7.90
C ARG A 344 -4.96 -11.28 -7.39
N CYS A 345 -4.61 -12.21 -8.28
CA CYS A 345 -3.56 -13.19 -8.10
C CYS A 345 -2.67 -13.19 -9.33
N GLU A 346 -1.56 -12.49 -9.26
CA GLU A 346 -0.62 -12.31 -10.37
C GLU A 346 -1.32 -11.93 -11.70
N ASN A 347 -1.37 -12.84 -12.67
CA ASN A 347 -1.97 -12.60 -13.98
C ASN A 347 -3.51 -12.58 -13.98
N ASP A 348 -4.14 -13.05 -12.91
CA ASP A 348 -5.58 -13.21 -12.82
C ASP A 348 -6.22 -12.09 -11.96
N LEU A 349 -7.23 -11.40 -12.49
CA LEU A 349 -8.11 -10.48 -11.78
C LEU A 349 -9.54 -11.03 -11.79
N PHE A 350 -10.14 -11.11 -10.62
CA PHE A 350 -11.51 -11.56 -10.41
C PHE A 350 -12.38 -10.40 -9.94
N ALA A 351 -13.61 -10.31 -10.42
CA ALA A 351 -14.63 -9.42 -9.89
C ALA A 351 -15.87 -10.20 -9.47
N PHE A 352 -16.31 -9.97 -8.24
CA PHE A 352 -17.49 -10.57 -7.64
C PHE A 352 -18.53 -9.49 -7.39
N ASP A 353 -19.80 -9.78 -7.67
CA ASP A 353 -20.93 -8.91 -7.30
C ASP A 353 -21.29 -9.17 -5.84
N LEU A 354 -21.23 -8.11 -5.03
CA LEU A 354 -21.58 -8.15 -3.60
C LEU A 354 -23.02 -7.72 -3.32
N ARG A 355 -23.72 -7.23 -4.32
CA ARG A 355 -25.10 -6.76 -4.14
C ARG A 355 -26.03 -7.94 -3.86
N ALA A 356 -26.95 -7.77 -2.93
CA ALA A 356 -28.00 -8.76 -2.68
C ALA A 356 -28.75 -9.04 -3.98
N LYS A 357 -28.97 -10.32 -4.29
CA LYS A 357 -29.90 -10.66 -5.37
C LYS A 357 -31.28 -10.12 -4.99
N PRO A 358 -32.04 -9.52 -5.91
CA PRO A 358 -33.45 -9.24 -5.65
C PRO A 358 -34.09 -10.51 -5.15
N THR A 359 -34.74 -10.46 -3.99
CA THR A 359 -35.61 -11.56 -3.57
C THR A 359 -36.71 -11.60 -4.63
N SER A 360 -36.80 -12.68 -5.39
CA SER A 360 -37.91 -12.93 -6.29
C SER A 360 -39.20 -12.84 -5.46
N PRO A 361 -40.21 -12.10 -5.92
CA PRO A 361 -41.50 -11.95 -5.21
C PRO A 361 -42.18 -13.28 -5.01
#